data_82b491d5e0b1dbeed3f9c24aaff07fb4
#
_entry.id   82b491d5e0b1dbeed3f9c24aaff07fb4
#
_cell.length_a   1.000
_cell.length_b   1.000
_cell.length_c   1.000
_cell.angle_alpha   90.00
_cell.angle_beta   90.00
_cell.angle_gamma   90.00
#
_symmetry.space_group_name_H-M   'P 1'
#
loop_
_entity.id
_entity.type
_entity.pdbx_description
1 polymer ?
#
loop_
_entity_poly.entity_id
_entity_poly.type
_entity_poly.pdbx_seq_one_letter_code
_entity_poly.pdbx_strand_id
1 'polypeptide(L)'
;EQVALLAYELLDRYALGADGVPDLLALSFSTLDFIGHEYGPHSPESLDVVLRIDRLVGDLLAELDRRFGPDGYVLAFSADHGVTPLPERVGSPFRRVGSEQVRCLQGVERELAARHGQRGWFIDGFTLDPALLAKAGLEAEAVAAEAATLIAACPGVARVLTAAELARGPGEDDPVALAISRSFRPERSPDLFVHWEEGLLPLLGRGTTHATAWQYDRRVPLVVLGPGVVPGRRAEPAATVDLAPTLAALLGVPVPADVAGRPLPVGEPPNGG
;
A
#
# COMPACT_ATOMS: atom_id res chain seq x y z
N GLU A 1 -16.74 14.46 4.20
CA GLU A 1 -17.93 14.86 4.98
C GLU A 1 -18.95 13.70 5.08
N GLN A 2 -19.38 13.10 3.95
CA GLN A 2 -20.38 12.00 3.98
C GLN A 2 -19.97 10.82 4.86
N VAL A 3 -18.70 10.42 4.85
CA VAL A 3 -18.18 9.34 5.70
C VAL A 3 -18.34 9.68 7.18
N ALA A 4 -18.06 10.93 7.58
CA ALA A 4 -18.23 11.35 8.97
C ALA A 4 -19.70 11.37 9.39
N LEU A 5 -20.60 11.85 8.52
CA LEU A 5 -22.04 11.80 8.77
C LEU A 5 -22.55 10.37 8.93
N LEU A 6 -22.08 9.46 8.07
CA LEU A 6 -22.40 8.03 8.19
C LEU A 6 -21.87 7.43 9.50
N ALA A 7 -20.69 7.86 9.94
CA ALA A 7 -20.15 7.40 11.23
C ALA A 7 -21.09 7.75 12.40
N TYR A 8 -21.60 8.98 12.44
CA TYR A 8 -22.57 9.41 13.46
C TYR A 8 -23.86 8.58 13.42
N GLU A 9 -24.41 8.39 12.21
CA GLU A 9 -25.59 7.52 12.02
C GLU A 9 -25.37 6.08 12.48
N LEU A 10 -24.17 5.51 12.24
CA LEU A 10 -23.83 4.16 12.68
C LEU A 10 -23.70 4.08 14.21
N LEU A 11 -23.06 5.07 14.83
CA LEU A 11 -22.97 5.18 16.29
C LEU A 11 -24.35 5.18 16.94
N ASP A 12 -25.32 5.94 16.37
CA ASP A 12 -26.69 6.02 16.89
C ASP A 12 -27.51 4.75 16.59
N ARG A 13 -27.52 4.34 15.31
CA ARG A 13 -28.39 3.26 14.85
C ARG A 13 -28.06 1.91 15.45
N TYR A 14 -26.77 1.63 15.64
CA TYR A 14 -26.31 0.35 16.20
C TYR A 14 -25.96 0.44 17.68
N ALA A 15 -26.17 1.61 18.29
CA ALA A 15 -25.86 1.86 19.69
C ALA A 15 -24.43 1.41 20.07
N LEU A 16 -23.45 1.70 19.19
CA LEU A 16 -22.07 1.28 19.38
C LEU A 16 -21.52 1.84 20.70
N GLY A 17 -20.85 0.97 21.47
CA GLY A 17 -20.34 1.29 22.80
C GLY A 17 -21.38 1.35 23.91
N ALA A 18 -22.63 0.91 23.67
CA ALA A 18 -23.70 0.97 24.66
C ALA A 18 -23.73 -0.21 25.65
N ASP A 19 -23.00 -1.27 25.37
CA ASP A 19 -22.89 -2.45 26.24
C ASP A 19 -21.43 -2.67 26.70
N GLY A 20 -21.16 -3.79 27.35
CA GLY A 20 -19.83 -4.14 27.87
C GLY A 20 -18.93 -4.86 26.84
N VAL A 21 -19.34 -4.96 25.59
CA VAL A 21 -18.58 -5.60 24.52
C VAL A 21 -17.96 -4.52 23.61
N PRO A 22 -16.64 -4.56 23.36
CA PRO A 22 -16.02 -3.59 22.46
C PRO A 22 -16.56 -3.70 21.04
N ASP A 23 -16.95 -2.57 20.47
CA ASP A 23 -17.31 -2.43 19.06
C ASP A 23 -16.13 -1.91 18.24
N LEU A 24 -16.09 -2.22 16.94
CA LEU A 24 -15.12 -1.68 15.99
C LEU A 24 -15.83 -0.88 14.90
N LEU A 25 -15.50 0.40 14.79
CA LEU A 25 -15.91 1.25 13.69
C LEU A 25 -14.69 1.61 12.83
N ALA A 26 -14.63 1.11 11.59
CA ALA A 26 -13.58 1.43 10.64
C ALA A 26 -14.09 2.44 9.61
N LEU A 27 -13.36 3.55 9.45
CA LEU A 27 -13.69 4.64 8.52
C LEU A 27 -12.56 4.84 7.51
N SER A 28 -12.90 5.03 6.23
CA SER A 28 -11.94 5.32 5.16
C SER A 28 -12.29 6.63 4.46
N PHE A 29 -11.31 7.54 4.38
CA PHE A 29 -11.42 8.84 3.71
C PHE A 29 -10.68 8.82 2.38
N SER A 30 -11.25 8.21 1.35
CA SER A 30 -10.60 7.96 0.05
C SER A 30 -10.40 9.20 -0.83
N THR A 31 -10.97 10.36 -0.47
CA THR A 31 -10.87 11.58 -1.29
C THR A 31 -9.42 12.06 -1.46
N LEU A 32 -8.57 11.86 -0.43
CA LEU A 32 -7.17 12.29 -0.48
C LEU A 32 -6.39 11.53 -1.56
N ASP A 33 -6.68 10.25 -1.74
CA ASP A 33 -6.05 9.43 -2.76
C ASP A 33 -6.41 9.92 -4.17
N PHE A 34 -7.70 10.15 -4.47
CA PHE A 34 -8.14 10.69 -5.76
C PHE A 34 -7.49 12.04 -6.08
N ILE A 35 -7.43 12.95 -5.11
CA ILE A 35 -6.78 14.25 -5.27
C ILE A 35 -5.26 14.08 -5.41
N GLY A 36 -4.67 13.17 -4.66
CA GLY A 36 -3.26 12.82 -4.73
C GLY A 36 -2.87 12.33 -6.12
N HIS A 37 -3.66 11.46 -6.73
CA HIS A 37 -3.45 10.96 -8.09
C HIS A 37 -3.47 12.09 -9.12
N GLU A 38 -4.41 13.01 -9.04
CA GLU A 38 -4.57 14.07 -10.06
C GLU A 38 -3.57 15.21 -9.87
N TYR A 39 -3.39 15.69 -8.63
CA TYR A 39 -2.66 16.94 -8.33
C TYR A 39 -1.30 16.70 -7.65
N GLY A 40 -1.06 15.49 -7.16
CA GLY A 40 0.15 15.12 -6.42
C GLY A 40 0.13 15.52 -4.95
N PRO A 41 1.03 14.91 -4.14
CA PRO A 41 1.03 15.10 -2.68
C PRO A 41 1.41 16.51 -2.22
N HIS A 42 2.15 17.25 -3.05
CA HIS A 42 2.63 18.61 -2.73
C HIS A 42 1.74 19.71 -3.35
N SER A 43 0.47 19.40 -3.59
CA SER A 43 -0.48 20.36 -4.17
C SER A 43 -1.27 21.10 -3.10
N PRO A 44 -1.74 22.34 -3.38
CA PRO A 44 -2.70 23.04 -2.52
C PRO A 44 -4.00 22.24 -2.34
N GLU A 45 -4.43 21.52 -3.37
CA GLU A 45 -5.62 20.68 -3.36
C GLU A 45 -5.46 19.52 -2.34
N SER A 46 -4.32 18.84 -2.32
CA SER A 46 -4.02 17.80 -1.33
C SER A 46 -3.95 18.38 0.08
N LEU A 47 -3.36 19.57 0.25
CA LEU A 47 -3.31 20.25 1.55
C LEU A 47 -4.72 20.61 2.04
N ASP A 48 -5.62 21.15 1.18
CA ASP A 48 -7.00 21.47 1.55
C ASP A 48 -7.75 20.22 2.02
N VAL A 49 -7.58 19.08 1.33
CA VAL A 49 -8.21 17.82 1.75
C VAL A 49 -7.67 17.34 3.09
N VAL A 50 -6.36 17.41 3.32
CA VAL A 50 -5.76 17.04 4.62
C VAL A 50 -6.33 17.89 5.75
N LEU A 51 -6.42 19.22 5.56
CA LEU A 51 -6.98 20.12 6.55
C LEU A 51 -8.47 19.88 6.82
N ARG A 52 -9.23 19.42 5.81
CA ARG A 52 -10.62 19.01 5.99
C ARG A 52 -10.74 17.70 6.77
N ILE A 53 -9.90 16.71 6.46
CA ILE A 53 -9.87 15.45 7.20
C ILE A 53 -9.48 15.71 8.66
N ASP A 54 -8.50 16.57 8.91
CA ASP A 54 -8.08 16.95 10.27
C ASP A 54 -9.27 17.51 11.09
N ARG A 55 -10.06 18.42 10.51
CA ARG A 55 -11.28 18.95 11.16
C ARG A 55 -12.31 17.86 11.41
N LEU A 56 -12.58 17.00 10.41
CA LEU A 56 -13.55 15.90 10.56
C LEU A 56 -13.14 14.91 11.64
N VAL A 57 -11.85 14.61 11.76
CA VAL A 57 -11.31 13.76 12.84
C VAL A 57 -11.44 14.47 14.19
N GLY A 58 -11.16 15.78 14.26
CA GLY A 58 -11.36 16.57 15.47
C GLY A 58 -12.84 16.58 15.92
N ASP A 59 -13.78 16.79 15.00
CA ASP A 59 -15.22 16.75 15.30
C ASP A 59 -15.66 15.35 15.77
N LEU A 60 -15.12 14.29 15.14
CA LEU A 60 -15.39 12.90 15.55
C LEU A 60 -14.87 12.62 16.97
N LEU A 61 -13.65 13.06 17.28
CA LEU A 61 -13.07 12.91 18.62
C LEU A 61 -13.93 13.64 19.68
N ALA A 62 -14.35 14.87 19.39
CA ALA A 62 -15.21 15.63 20.29
C ALA A 62 -16.56 14.93 20.53
N GLU A 63 -17.13 14.29 19.51
CA GLU A 63 -18.36 13.53 19.64
C GLU A 63 -18.14 12.22 20.43
N LEU A 64 -17.03 11.52 20.24
CA LEU A 64 -16.68 10.32 21.02
C LEU A 64 -16.43 10.68 22.48
N ASP A 65 -15.74 11.78 22.77
CA ASP A 65 -15.53 12.29 24.13
C ASP A 65 -16.86 12.63 24.82
N ARG A 66 -17.79 13.24 24.09
CA ARG A 66 -19.11 13.57 24.60
C ARG A 66 -19.95 12.33 24.93
N ARG A 67 -19.83 11.25 24.13
CA ARG A 67 -20.63 10.02 24.30
C ARG A 67 -20.02 9.09 25.37
N PHE A 68 -18.73 8.89 25.30
CA PHE A 68 -18.05 7.81 26.04
C PHE A 68 -17.04 8.34 27.07
N GLY A 69 -16.72 9.62 27.04
CA GLY A 69 -15.60 10.20 27.78
C GLY A 69 -14.25 9.86 27.14
N PRO A 70 -13.16 10.51 27.58
CA PRO A 70 -11.84 10.34 27.01
C PRO A 70 -11.24 8.92 27.20
N ASP A 71 -11.74 8.19 28.17
CA ASP A 71 -11.31 6.82 28.49
C ASP A 71 -12.26 5.74 27.94
N GLY A 72 -13.28 6.12 27.18
CA GLY A 72 -14.31 5.21 26.70
C GLY A 72 -14.06 4.63 25.31
N TYR A 73 -12.97 5.01 24.63
CA TYR A 73 -12.64 4.52 23.30
C TYR A 73 -11.14 4.51 23.02
N VAL A 74 -10.73 3.71 22.04
CA VAL A 74 -9.39 3.73 21.46
C VAL A 74 -9.52 4.16 20.01
N LEU A 75 -8.71 5.11 19.55
CA LEU A 75 -8.61 5.49 18.16
C LEU A 75 -7.24 5.07 17.60
N ALA A 76 -7.26 4.43 16.42
CA ALA A 76 -6.07 4.24 15.61
C ALA A 76 -6.25 4.96 14.27
N PHE A 77 -5.23 5.69 13.84
CA PHE A 77 -5.23 6.43 12.59
C PHE A 77 -4.00 6.05 11.77
N SER A 78 -4.22 5.71 10.51
CA SER A 78 -3.16 5.38 9.55
C SER A 78 -3.63 5.70 8.13
N ALA A 79 -2.81 5.32 7.14
CA ALA A 79 -3.17 5.27 5.74
C ALA A 79 -2.72 3.94 5.14
N ASP A 80 -3.30 3.57 4.02
CA ASP A 80 -2.98 2.36 3.26
C ASP A 80 -1.64 2.50 2.52
N HIS A 81 -1.34 3.69 1.96
CA HIS A 81 -0.11 3.99 1.25
C HIS A 81 0.19 5.50 1.25
N GLY A 82 1.39 5.83 0.81
CA GLY A 82 1.78 7.16 0.38
C GLY A 82 1.55 7.34 -1.12
N VAL A 83 2.23 8.31 -1.74
CA VAL A 83 2.12 8.57 -3.19
C VAL A 83 3.40 9.16 -3.73
N THR A 84 3.79 8.73 -4.94
CA THR A 84 4.98 9.25 -5.63
C THR A 84 4.83 10.75 -5.91
N PRO A 85 5.82 11.59 -5.56
CA PRO A 85 5.81 13.01 -5.91
C PRO A 85 5.69 13.24 -7.42
N LEU A 86 4.97 14.31 -7.81
CA LEU A 86 4.91 14.73 -9.21
C LEU A 86 6.28 15.26 -9.66
N PRO A 87 6.92 14.65 -10.68
CA PRO A 87 8.21 15.11 -11.17
C PRO A 87 8.23 16.58 -11.59
N GLU A 88 7.14 17.07 -12.15
CA GLU A 88 6.96 18.45 -12.60
C GLU A 88 6.97 19.47 -11.47
N ARG A 89 6.72 19.04 -10.24
CA ARG A 89 6.72 19.91 -9.05
C ARG A 89 8.03 19.83 -8.25
N VAL A 90 8.61 18.64 -8.16
CA VAL A 90 9.77 18.42 -7.28
C VAL A 90 11.10 18.30 -8.02
N GLY A 91 11.07 18.01 -9.33
CA GLY A 91 12.29 17.85 -10.14
C GLY A 91 13.10 16.60 -9.79
N SER A 92 14.39 16.57 -10.17
CA SER A 92 15.30 15.45 -9.93
C SER A 92 15.35 15.06 -8.45
N PRO A 93 15.41 13.75 -8.11
CA PRO A 93 15.56 12.61 -9.04
C PRO A 93 14.27 12.11 -9.69
N PHE A 94 13.12 12.71 -9.38
CA PHE A 94 11.82 12.26 -9.87
C PHE A 94 11.68 12.57 -11.37
N ARG A 95 11.23 11.55 -12.11
CA ARG A 95 11.00 11.61 -13.55
C ARG A 95 9.88 10.65 -13.97
N ARG A 96 9.25 10.91 -15.10
CA ARG A 96 8.25 9.97 -15.66
C ARG A 96 8.90 8.92 -16.53
N VAL A 97 8.26 7.76 -16.63
CA VAL A 97 8.52 6.82 -17.73
C VAL A 97 8.27 7.52 -19.07
N GLY A 98 9.20 7.35 -19.99
CA GLY A 98 9.16 7.97 -21.30
C GLY A 98 9.08 6.95 -22.44
N SER A 99 9.22 7.45 -23.67
CA SER A 99 9.16 6.64 -24.89
C SER A 99 10.24 5.56 -24.96
N GLU A 100 11.35 5.73 -24.26
CA GLU A 100 12.45 4.75 -24.20
C GLU A 100 12.01 3.49 -23.46
N GLN A 101 11.45 3.63 -22.24
CA GLN A 101 10.93 2.53 -21.44
C GLN A 101 9.81 1.81 -22.18
N VAL A 102 8.87 2.57 -22.75
CA VAL A 102 7.76 2.01 -23.55
C VAL A 102 8.27 1.20 -24.73
N ARG A 103 9.22 1.73 -25.50
CA ARG A 103 9.81 1.00 -26.64
C ARG A 103 10.55 -0.26 -26.20
N CYS A 104 11.23 -0.22 -25.05
CA CYS A 104 11.91 -1.39 -24.52
C CYS A 104 10.91 -2.49 -24.15
N LEU A 105 9.87 -2.17 -23.35
CA LEU A 105 8.83 -3.14 -22.97
C LEU A 105 8.09 -3.72 -24.21
N GLN A 106 7.80 -2.89 -25.21
CA GLN A 106 7.29 -3.39 -26.50
C GLN A 106 8.29 -4.27 -27.23
N GLY A 107 9.60 -4.06 -27.00
CA GLY A 107 10.68 -4.91 -27.50
C GLY A 107 10.65 -6.30 -26.88
N VAL A 108 10.36 -6.39 -25.57
CA VAL A 108 10.21 -7.66 -24.88
C VAL A 108 9.11 -8.51 -25.51
N GLU A 109 7.94 -7.91 -25.74
CA GLU A 109 6.82 -8.61 -26.40
C GLU A 109 7.19 -9.10 -27.82
N ARG A 110 7.92 -8.28 -28.59
CA ARG A 110 8.41 -8.69 -29.92
C ARG A 110 9.42 -9.82 -29.87
N GLU A 111 10.30 -9.79 -28.89
CA GLU A 111 11.33 -10.83 -28.71
C GLU A 111 10.71 -12.18 -28.32
N LEU A 112 9.75 -12.16 -27.36
CA LEU A 112 8.99 -13.36 -27.01
C LEU A 112 8.22 -13.91 -28.23
N ALA A 113 7.60 -13.02 -29.02
CA ALA A 113 6.91 -13.38 -30.24
C ALA A 113 7.85 -14.02 -31.29
N ALA A 114 9.08 -13.49 -31.42
CA ALA A 114 10.07 -14.05 -32.35
C ALA A 114 10.56 -15.43 -31.93
N ARG A 115 10.73 -15.66 -30.63
CA ARG A 115 11.19 -16.96 -30.08
C ARG A 115 10.11 -18.04 -30.11
N HIS A 116 8.90 -17.66 -29.78
CA HIS A 116 7.78 -18.60 -29.58
C HIS A 116 6.71 -18.56 -30.68
N GLY A 117 6.93 -17.75 -31.73
CA GLY A 117 6.08 -17.74 -32.93
C GLY A 117 4.69 -17.11 -32.76
N GLN A 118 4.39 -16.44 -31.64
CA GLN A 118 3.09 -15.87 -31.31
C GLN A 118 3.22 -14.47 -30.73
N ARG A 119 2.13 -13.69 -30.72
CA ARG A 119 2.06 -12.35 -30.13
C ARG A 119 0.98 -12.31 -29.05
N GLY A 120 1.08 -11.31 -28.14
CA GLY A 120 0.12 -11.13 -27.06
C GLY A 120 0.45 -11.97 -25.84
N TRP A 121 1.72 -12.08 -25.50
CA TRP A 121 2.19 -12.84 -24.34
C TRP A 121 1.70 -12.29 -23.02
N PHE A 122 1.41 -10.99 -22.95
CA PHE A 122 0.87 -10.36 -21.74
C PHE A 122 -0.59 -9.93 -21.96
N ILE A 123 -1.49 -10.35 -21.07
CA ILE A 123 -2.93 -10.05 -21.11
C ILE A 123 -3.33 -8.89 -20.24
N ASP A 124 -2.62 -8.68 -19.13
CA ASP A 124 -2.83 -7.59 -18.18
C ASP A 124 -1.51 -7.24 -17.50
N GLY A 125 -0.98 -6.06 -17.80
CA GLY A 125 0.29 -5.62 -17.28
C GLY A 125 1.42 -6.63 -17.54
N PHE A 126 1.77 -7.42 -16.53
CA PHE A 126 2.84 -8.42 -16.57
C PHE A 126 2.32 -9.84 -16.25
N THR A 127 1.07 -10.12 -16.57
CA THR A 127 0.46 -11.44 -16.50
C THR A 127 0.56 -12.13 -17.86
N LEU A 128 1.14 -13.33 -17.91
CA LEU A 128 1.24 -14.12 -19.13
C LEU A 128 -0.12 -14.69 -19.56
N ASP A 129 -0.33 -14.80 -20.85
CA ASP A 129 -1.55 -15.41 -21.39
C ASP A 129 -1.52 -16.95 -21.23
N PRO A 130 -2.36 -17.54 -20.36
CA PRO A 130 -2.36 -18.98 -20.14
C PRO A 130 -2.83 -19.75 -21.39
N ALA A 131 -3.62 -19.14 -22.26
CA ALA A 131 -4.05 -19.78 -23.49
C ALA A 131 -2.89 -19.87 -24.51
N LEU A 132 -2.04 -18.86 -24.58
CA LEU A 132 -0.83 -18.92 -25.40
C LEU A 132 0.20 -19.90 -24.85
N LEU A 133 0.40 -19.93 -23.53
CA LEU A 133 1.27 -20.90 -22.86
C LEU A 133 0.85 -22.35 -23.21
N ALA A 134 -0.43 -22.66 -23.02
CA ALA A 134 -0.99 -23.98 -23.33
C ALA A 134 -0.84 -24.34 -24.82
N LYS A 135 -1.12 -23.39 -25.71
CA LYS A 135 -1.01 -23.58 -27.17
C LYS A 135 0.44 -23.79 -27.61
N ALA A 136 1.41 -23.13 -26.96
CA ALA A 136 2.81 -23.27 -27.24
C ALA A 136 3.45 -24.50 -26.55
N GLY A 137 2.76 -25.12 -25.62
CA GLY A 137 3.30 -26.19 -24.78
C GLY A 137 4.45 -25.74 -23.87
N LEU A 138 4.34 -24.49 -23.35
CA LEU A 138 5.37 -23.86 -22.53
C LEU A 138 4.90 -23.71 -21.08
N GLU A 139 5.83 -23.87 -20.15
CA GLU A 139 5.60 -23.63 -18.74
C GLU A 139 5.68 -22.13 -18.41
N ALA A 140 4.73 -21.61 -17.64
CA ALA A 140 4.67 -20.20 -17.26
C ALA A 140 5.95 -19.70 -16.59
N GLU A 141 6.54 -20.51 -15.69
CA GLU A 141 7.79 -20.18 -14.99
C GLU A 141 8.95 -19.96 -15.98
N ALA A 142 9.06 -20.78 -17.01
CA ALA A 142 10.12 -20.66 -18.01
C ALA A 142 9.99 -19.37 -18.84
N VAL A 143 8.77 -19.07 -19.32
CA VAL A 143 8.51 -17.85 -20.09
C VAL A 143 8.64 -16.59 -19.20
N ALA A 144 8.18 -16.66 -17.95
CA ALA A 144 8.36 -15.58 -16.99
C ALA A 144 9.85 -15.29 -16.71
N ALA A 145 10.68 -16.30 -16.53
CA ALA A 145 12.12 -16.12 -16.30
C ALA A 145 12.81 -15.48 -17.53
N GLU A 146 12.42 -15.89 -18.73
CA GLU A 146 12.90 -15.29 -19.97
C GLU A 146 12.47 -13.82 -20.10
N ALA A 147 11.18 -13.53 -19.90
CA ALA A 147 10.65 -12.19 -19.91
C ALA A 147 11.29 -11.30 -18.83
N ALA A 148 11.51 -11.83 -17.62
CA ALA A 148 12.18 -11.11 -16.54
C ALA A 148 13.58 -10.66 -16.93
N THR A 149 14.34 -11.53 -17.61
CA THR A 149 15.69 -11.20 -18.12
C THR A 149 15.64 -10.07 -19.13
N LEU A 150 14.68 -10.11 -20.06
CA LEU A 150 14.50 -9.07 -21.08
C LEU A 150 14.03 -7.74 -20.47
N ILE A 151 13.10 -7.77 -19.53
CA ILE A 151 12.56 -6.58 -18.85
C ILE A 151 13.65 -5.94 -17.97
N ALA A 152 14.43 -6.74 -17.26
CA ALA A 152 15.52 -6.25 -16.40
C ALA A 152 16.59 -5.46 -17.18
N ALA A 153 16.73 -5.69 -18.48
CA ALA A 153 17.60 -4.92 -19.36
C ALA A 153 17.00 -3.57 -19.81
N CYS A 154 15.74 -3.29 -19.49
CA CYS A 154 15.08 -2.04 -19.88
C CYS A 154 15.53 -0.86 -18.99
N PRO A 155 15.77 0.32 -19.60
CA PRO A 155 16.17 1.51 -18.85
C PRO A 155 15.17 1.86 -17.74
N GLY A 156 15.68 2.15 -16.55
CA GLY A 156 14.85 2.55 -15.40
C GLY A 156 14.19 1.38 -14.64
N VAL A 157 14.42 0.15 -15.06
CA VAL A 157 14.04 -1.04 -14.29
C VAL A 157 15.14 -1.34 -13.27
N ALA A 158 14.81 -1.24 -11.99
CA ALA A 158 15.73 -1.58 -10.90
C ALA A 158 15.77 -3.09 -10.65
N ARG A 159 14.62 -3.76 -10.80
CA ARG A 159 14.50 -5.19 -10.56
C ARG A 159 13.23 -5.78 -11.19
N VAL A 160 13.30 -7.05 -11.53
CA VAL A 160 12.14 -7.87 -11.87
C VAL A 160 12.13 -9.08 -10.95
N LEU A 161 10.96 -9.41 -10.40
CA LEU A 161 10.74 -10.63 -9.62
C LEU A 161 9.66 -11.45 -10.31
N THR A 162 9.89 -12.75 -10.41
CA THR A 162 8.87 -13.68 -10.92
C THR A 162 7.97 -14.18 -9.80
N ALA A 163 6.75 -14.60 -10.14
CA ALA A 163 5.84 -15.26 -9.21
C ALA A 163 6.50 -16.48 -8.54
N ALA A 164 7.29 -17.25 -9.29
CA ALA A 164 8.01 -18.40 -8.78
C ALA A 164 9.09 -18.03 -7.75
N GLU A 165 9.82 -16.92 -7.94
CA GLU A 165 10.78 -16.42 -6.95
C GLU A 165 10.06 -15.99 -5.66
N LEU A 166 8.95 -15.28 -5.78
CA LEU A 166 8.15 -14.83 -4.63
C LEU A 166 7.50 -16.00 -3.87
N ALA A 167 7.06 -17.03 -4.57
CA ALA A 167 6.49 -18.25 -3.98
C ALA A 167 7.52 -19.07 -3.17
N ARG A 168 8.80 -19.05 -3.57
CA ARG A 168 9.89 -19.68 -2.81
C ARG A 168 10.27 -18.93 -1.54
N GLY A 169 9.80 -17.69 -1.41
CA GLY A 169 10.14 -16.78 -0.32
C GLY A 169 11.42 -15.99 -0.59
N PRO A 170 11.38 -14.67 -0.46
CA PRO A 170 12.57 -13.83 -0.59
C PRO A 170 13.50 -14.01 0.61
N GLY A 171 14.80 -13.76 0.41
CA GLY A 171 15.77 -13.69 1.50
C GLY A 171 15.46 -12.52 2.46
N GLU A 172 15.79 -12.68 3.73
CA GLU A 172 15.55 -11.64 4.76
C GLU A 172 16.30 -10.34 4.47
N ASP A 173 17.41 -10.41 3.77
CA ASP A 173 18.24 -9.26 3.41
C ASP A 173 17.74 -8.46 2.21
N ASP A 174 16.58 -8.83 1.65
CA ASP A 174 16.00 -8.19 0.47
C ASP A 174 14.70 -7.43 0.80
N PRO A 175 14.78 -6.16 1.23
CA PRO A 175 13.62 -5.40 1.68
C PRO A 175 12.60 -5.12 0.57
N VAL A 176 13.02 -5.07 -0.69
CA VAL A 176 12.12 -4.87 -1.85
C VAL A 176 11.33 -6.14 -2.10
N ALA A 177 12.01 -7.27 -2.22
CA ALA A 177 11.35 -8.56 -2.42
C ALA A 177 10.44 -8.92 -1.25
N LEU A 178 10.86 -8.65 0.00
CA LEU A 178 10.02 -8.81 1.20
C LEU A 178 8.75 -7.94 1.15
N ALA A 179 8.87 -6.70 0.68
CA ALA A 179 7.71 -5.81 0.55
C ALA A 179 6.71 -6.35 -0.48
N ILE A 180 7.21 -6.78 -1.65
CA ILE A 180 6.40 -7.33 -2.73
C ILE A 180 5.78 -8.67 -2.32
N SER A 181 6.54 -9.57 -1.65
CA SER A 181 6.04 -10.87 -1.22
C SER A 181 4.87 -10.81 -0.25
N ARG A 182 4.79 -9.77 0.56
CA ARG A 182 3.65 -9.54 1.48
C ARG A 182 2.34 -9.29 0.75
N SER A 183 2.39 -8.75 -0.47
CA SER A 183 1.23 -8.54 -1.34
C SER A 183 1.01 -9.68 -2.33
N PHE A 184 1.96 -10.60 -2.45
CA PHE A 184 1.89 -11.71 -3.40
C PHE A 184 0.85 -12.75 -2.99
N ARG A 185 0.02 -13.17 -3.97
CA ARG A 185 -0.95 -14.26 -3.86
C ARG A 185 -0.93 -15.05 -5.18
N PRO A 186 -0.54 -16.33 -5.17
CA PRO A 186 -0.31 -17.13 -6.39
C PRO A 186 -1.46 -17.08 -7.40
N GLU A 187 -2.72 -17.12 -6.91
CA GLU A 187 -3.91 -17.20 -7.79
C GLU A 187 -4.39 -15.83 -8.31
N ARG A 188 -3.77 -14.71 -7.87
CA ARG A 188 -4.29 -13.37 -8.14
C ARG A 188 -3.22 -12.38 -8.55
N SER A 189 -1.97 -12.72 -8.32
CA SER A 189 -0.84 -11.86 -8.66
C SER A 189 -0.36 -12.08 -10.09
N PRO A 190 0.24 -11.08 -10.74
CA PRO A 190 0.85 -11.26 -12.05
C PRO A 190 2.05 -12.20 -11.99
N ASP A 191 2.47 -12.73 -13.15
CA ASP A 191 3.64 -13.59 -13.26
C ASP A 191 4.96 -12.87 -13.03
N LEU A 192 4.98 -11.54 -13.23
CA LEU A 192 6.15 -10.69 -13.11
C LEU A 192 5.82 -9.41 -12.33
N PHE A 193 6.72 -9.02 -11.44
CA PHE A 193 6.69 -7.77 -10.70
C PHE A 193 7.88 -6.91 -11.11
N VAL A 194 7.61 -5.81 -11.79
CA VAL A 194 8.62 -4.86 -12.22
C VAL A 194 8.77 -3.76 -11.18
N HIS A 195 9.94 -3.70 -10.54
CA HIS A 195 10.30 -2.64 -9.63
C HIS A 195 11.16 -1.62 -10.36
N TRP A 196 10.67 -0.39 -10.41
CA TRP A 196 11.33 0.71 -11.10
C TRP A 196 12.39 1.37 -10.22
N GLU A 197 13.36 2.04 -10.84
CA GLU A 197 14.34 2.85 -10.11
C GLU A 197 13.66 3.92 -9.25
N GLU A 198 14.32 4.31 -8.17
CA GLU A 198 13.80 5.34 -7.27
C GLU A 198 13.54 6.65 -8.02
N GLY A 199 12.37 7.22 -7.76
CA GLY A 199 11.93 8.44 -8.42
C GLY A 199 11.41 8.26 -9.85
N LEU A 200 11.44 7.05 -10.43
CA LEU A 200 10.79 6.82 -11.72
C LEU A 200 9.31 6.52 -11.53
N LEU A 201 8.47 7.45 -11.96
CA LEU A 201 7.02 7.32 -11.94
C LEU A 201 6.56 6.50 -13.16
N PRO A 202 6.04 5.27 -12.98
CA PRO A 202 5.63 4.39 -14.08
C PRO A 202 4.24 4.74 -14.62
N LEU A 203 4.01 6.02 -14.86
CA LEU A 203 2.75 6.55 -15.39
C LEU A 203 3.00 7.48 -16.55
N LEU A 204 2.36 7.20 -17.68
CA LEU A 204 2.32 8.09 -18.84
C LEU A 204 1.24 9.16 -18.64
N GLY A 205 1.51 10.38 -19.14
CA GLY A 205 0.53 11.46 -19.13
C GLY A 205 0.54 12.28 -17.85
N ARG A 206 -0.62 12.64 -17.32
CA ARG A 206 -0.80 13.51 -16.15
C ARG A 206 -0.94 12.72 -14.86
N GLY A 207 -0.85 13.44 -13.74
CA GLY A 207 -1.08 12.89 -12.42
C GLY A 207 0.08 12.05 -11.89
N THR A 208 -0.13 11.35 -10.82
CA THR A 208 0.82 10.44 -10.20
C THR A 208 0.15 9.14 -9.75
N THR A 209 0.94 8.22 -9.25
CA THR A 209 0.46 6.95 -8.71
C THR A 209 1.35 6.49 -7.57
N HIS A 210 1.03 5.35 -7.00
CA HIS A 210 1.76 4.65 -5.95
C HIS A 210 1.96 3.19 -6.36
N ALA A 211 2.27 2.29 -5.43
CA ALA A 211 2.51 0.86 -5.61
C ALA A 211 3.98 0.50 -5.92
N THR A 212 4.92 1.36 -5.55
CA THR A 212 6.33 1.00 -5.51
C THR A 212 6.75 0.52 -4.12
N ALA A 213 7.91 -0.14 -4.01
CA ALA A 213 8.48 -0.50 -2.72
C ALA A 213 9.28 0.66 -2.07
N TRP A 214 9.28 1.84 -2.68
CA TRP A 214 9.99 3.01 -2.18
C TRP A 214 9.30 3.68 -0.99
N GLN A 215 10.08 4.38 -0.17
CA GLN A 215 9.60 4.96 1.09
C GLN A 215 8.45 5.97 0.91
N TYR A 216 8.46 6.74 -0.18
CA TYR A 216 7.42 7.73 -0.44
C TYR A 216 6.04 7.12 -0.70
N ASP A 217 5.98 5.86 -1.16
CA ASP A 217 4.72 5.11 -1.35
C ASP A 217 4.35 4.28 -0.11
N ARG A 218 5.32 3.95 0.75
CA ARG A 218 5.12 3.01 1.87
C ARG A 218 5.04 3.67 3.24
N ARG A 219 5.62 4.86 3.38
CA ARG A 219 5.65 5.53 4.69
C ARG A 219 4.36 6.29 4.93
N VAL A 220 3.64 5.87 5.94
CA VAL A 220 2.36 6.44 6.36
C VAL A 220 2.39 6.85 7.82
N PRO A 221 1.50 7.74 8.27
CA PRO A 221 1.35 8.02 9.70
C PRO A 221 0.83 6.77 10.42
N LEU A 222 1.18 6.64 11.70
CA LEU A 222 0.63 5.65 12.60
C LEU A 222 0.43 6.31 13.96
N VAL A 223 -0.82 6.51 14.35
CA VAL A 223 -1.21 7.15 15.60
C VAL A 223 -2.18 6.26 16.35
N VAL A 224 -1.95 6.08 17.64
CA VAL A 224 -2.88 5.38 18.53
C VAL A 224 -3.09 6.26 19.74
N LEU A 225 -4.32 6.40 20.19
CA LEU A 225 -4.70 7.13 21.40
C LEU A 225 -5.82 6.41 22.14
N GLY A 226 -5.93 6.65 23.43
CA GLY A 226 -6.98 6.09 24.30
C GLY A 226 -6.41 5.40 25.53
N PRO A 227 -7.26 4.73 26.31
CA PRO A 227 -6.88 3.99 27.50
C PRO A 227 -5.78 2.95 27.22
N GLY A 228 -4.79 2.87 28.10
CA GLY A 228 -3.66 1.96 27.95
C GLY A 228 -2.56 2.44 27.00
N VAL A 229 -2.71 3.64 26.41
CA VAL A 229 -1.69 4.23 25.52
C VAL A 229 -0.93 5.31 26.28
N VAL A 230 0.40 5.16 26.40
CA VAL A 230 1.27 6.20 26.98
C VAL A 230 1.63 7.21 25.89
N PRO A 231 1.32 8.52 26.10
CA PRO A 231 1.62 9.56 25.13
C PRO A 231 3.13 9.68 24.83
N GLY A 232 3.47 9.88 23.59
CA GLY A 232 4.85 10.12 23.15
C GLY A 232 5.09 9.76 21.69
N ARG A 233 6.21 10.20 21.16
CA ARG A 233 6.71 9.80 19.84
C ARG A 233 7.60 8.56 19.99
N ARG A 234 7.43 7.60 19.12
CA ARG A 234 8.19 6.35 19.12
C ARG A 234 9.05 6.29 17.87
N ALA A 235 10.30 5.87 18.04
CA ALA A 235 11.27 5.72 16.96
C ALA A 235 11.40 4.27 16.49
N GLU A 236 10.85 3.32 17.24
CA GLU A 236 10.91 1.91 16.92
C GLU A 236 10.15 1.62 15.59
N PRO A 237 10.70 0.73 14.76
CA PRO A 237 10.03 0.33 13.53
C PRO A 237 8.64 -0.26 13.79
N ALA A 238 7.65 0.26 13.09
CA ALA A 238 6.27 -0.21 13.10
C ALA A 238 5.76 -0.35 11.67
N ALA A 239 4.76 -1.21 11.48
CA ALA A 239 4.10 -1.40 10.20
C ALA A 239 2.57 -1.35 10.38
N THR A 240 1.84 -1.02 9.33
CA THR A 240 0.38 -0.96 9.37
C THR A 240 -0.27 -2.29 9.76
N VAL A 241 0.37 -3.42 9.47
CA VAL A 241 -0.06 -4.76 9.91
C VAL A 241 -0.03 -4.94 11.43
N ASP A 242 0.70 -4.09 12.16
CA ASP A 242 0.77 -4.12 13.62
C ASP A 242 -0.46 -3.47 14.28
N LEU A 243 -1.29 -2.74 13.51
CA LEU A 243 -2.48 -2.07 14.06
C LEU A 243 -3.50 -3.06 14.62
N ALA A 244 -3.88 -4.07 13.85
CA ALA A 244 -4.90 -5.03 14.25
C ALA A 244 -4.52 -5.76 15.56
N PRO A 245 -3.31 -6.36 15.70
CA PRO A 245 -2.90 -6.98 16.94
C PRO A 245 -2.72 -5.98 18.10
N THR A 246 -2.36 -4.72 17.83
CA THR A 246 -2.26 -3.67 18.85
C THR A 246 -3.65 -3.32 19.39
N LEU A 247 -4.63 -3.10 18.53
CA LEU A 247 -6.01 -2.84 18.94
C LEU A 247 -6.61 -4.02 19.68
N ALA A 248 -6.39 -5.24 19.21
CA ALA A 248 -6.83 -6.45 19.88
C ALA A 248 -6.26 -6.57 21.30
N ALA A 249 -4.97 -6.27 21.49
CA ALA A 249 -4.33 -6.27 22.79
C ALA A 249 -4.93 -5.21 23.75
N LEU A 250 -5.21 -4.00 23.25
CA LEU A 250 -5.84 -2.92 24.03
C LEU A 250 -7.28 -3.26 24.43
N LEU A 251 -8.00 -3.96 23.56
CA LEU A 251 -9.40 -4.37 23.78
C LEU A 251 -9.55 -5.71 24.51
N GLY A 252 -8.44 -6.41 24.80
CA GLY A 252 -8.49 -7.74 25.42
C GLY A 252 -9.08 -8.83 24.52
N VAL A 253 -9.02 -8.64 23.19
CA VAL A 253 -9.52 -9.59 22.19
C VAL A 253 -8.39 -10.53 21.76
N PRO A 254 -8.62 -11.84 21.66
CA PRO A 254 -7.60 -12.76 21.17
C PRO A 254 -7.22 -12.50 19.71
N VAL A 255 -5.92 -12.52 19.44
CA VAL A 255 -5.37 -12.37 18.06
C VAL A 255 -5.26 -13.76 17.43
N PRO A 256 -5.80 -13.98 16.20
CA PRO A 256 -5.58 -15.21 15.46
C PRO A 256 -4.08 -15.46 15.19
N ALA A 257 -3.68 -16.75 15.21
CA ALA A 257 -2.27 -17.14 15.10
C ALA A 257 -1.63 -16.84 13.72
N ASP A 258 -2.46 -16.63 12.70
CA ASP A 258 -2.05 -16.32 11.31
C ASP A 258 -1.94 -14.83 11.02
N VAL A 259 -2.16 -13.96 12.00
CA VAL A 259 -1.96 -12.51 11.85
C VAL A 259 -0.47 -12.19 11.76
N ALA A 260 -0.09 -11.52 10.69
CA ALA A 260 1.32 -11.24 10.37
C ALA A 260 1.97 -10.13 11.23
N GLY A 261 1.18 -9.27 11.86
CA GLY A 261 1.67 -8.18 12.70
C GLY A 261 1.91 -8.61 14.15
N ARG A 262 2.48 -7.69 14.92
CA ARG A 262 2.71 -7.84 16.37
C ARG A 262 2.09 -6.68 17.13
N PRO A 263 1.65 -6.85 18.37
CA PRO A 263 1.24 -5.73 19.22
C PRO A 263 2.39 -4.74 19.40
N LEU A 264 2.12 -3.46 19.19
CA LEU A 264 3.08 -2.39 19.47
C LEU A 264 3.11 -2.10 20.97
N PRO A 265 4.26 -1.73 21.56
CA PRO A 265 4.40 -1.48 23.00
C PRO A 265 3.84 -0.09 23.38
N VAL A 266 2.59 0.19 23.03
CA VAL A 266 1.95 1.50 23.23
C VAL A 266 1.68 1.84 24.70
N GLY A 267 1.59 0.83 25.56
CA GLY A 267 1.40 0.97 27.01
C GLY A 267 2.68 1.24 27.80
N GLU A 268 3.84 1.18 27.15
CA GLU A 268 5.13 1.45 27.77
C GLU A 268 5.61 2.85 27.44
N PRO A 269 6.41 3.52 28.31
CA PRO A 269 7.01 4.79 27.96
C PRO A 269 7.92 4.60 26.72
N PRO A 270 7.99 5.60 25.80
CA PRO A 270 8.90 5.51 24.66
C PRO A 270 10.34 5.42 25.15
N ASN A 271 11.11 4.52 24.53
CA ASN A 271 12.54 4.43 24.83
C ASN A 271 13.18 5.80 24.56
N GLY A 272 13.88 6.33 25.58
CA GLY A 272 14.47 7.66 25.53
C GLY A 272 15.42 7.77 24.31
N GLY A 273 15.08 8.69 23.41
CA GLY A 273 15.94 9.12 22.32
C GLY A 273 16.79 10.32 22.74
#